data_5e1e83836d6022779fdc0f76e0843ac9
#
_entry.id   5e1e83836d6022779fdc0f76e0843ac9
#
_cell.length_a   1.000
_cell.length_b   1.000
_cell.length_c   1.000
_cell.angle_alpha   90.00
_cell.angle_beta   90.00
_cell.angle_gamma   90.00
#
_symmetry.space_group_name_H-M   'P 1'
#
loop_
_entity.id
_entity.type
_entity.pdbx_description
1 polymer ?
#
loop_
_entity_poly.entity_id
_entity_poly.type
_entity_poly.pdbx_seq_one_letter_code
_entity_poly.pdbx_strand_id
1 'polypeptide(L)'
;MWEIELLSAVPESQVFTRQALYKLFKENKKDLSYNSVGWIIDQGLKSNLLFKVGSDSYSRTKETRSLYLPRYSDFSKDLLSKMEERFPELEYTLFETLLLNEFVNHLYAHNILVVQVEKDLCPFTFDFLNELFPGKVLYNPSSEDLGRYQSDNCIILENRISEAPFDKENPHFITLEKLLVDAVSDKAFKDLIPTSEISNIFENARLFYKSDITKIRRYAKRRNAWSKVEFLLEKGN
;
A
#
# COMPACT_ATOMS: atom_id res chain seq x y z
N MET A 1 20.18 28.32 18.76
CA MET A 1 18.85 28.98 18.90
C MET A 1 18.04 28.88 17.60
N TRP A 2 18.56 29.31 16.44
CA TRP A 2 17.90 29.24 15.13
C TRP A 2 17.60 27.80 14.67
N GLU A 3 18.39 26.79 15.08
CA GLU A 3 18.17 25.36 14.77
C GLU A 3 16.86 24.86 15.38
N ILE A 4 16.56 25.29 16.59
CA ILE A 4 15.33 24.92 17.29
C ILE A 4 14.11 25.50 16.57
N GLU A 5 14.23 26.72 16.05
CA GLU A 5 13.16 27.35 15.25
C GLU A 5 12.89 26.55 13.96
N LEU A 6 13.95 26.13 13.25
CA LEU A 6 13.80 25.29 12.06
C LEU A 6 13.19 23.93 12.39
N LEU A 7 13.63 23.29 13.48
CA LEU A 7 13.09 22.02 13.92
C LEU A 7 11.61 22.14 14.37
N SER A 8 11.26 23.28 14.98
CA SER A 8 9.87 23.55 15.38
C SER A 8 8.93 23.83 14.21
N ALA A 9 9.49 24.24 13.06
CA ALA A 9 8.72 24.43 11.83
C ALA A 9 8.39 23.11 11.11
N VAL A 10 9.00 21.99 11.49
CA VAL A 10 8.69 20.67 10.94
C VAL A 10 7.30 20.24 11.42
N PRO A 11 6.34 19.90 10.53
CA PRO A 11 5.03 19.42 10.91
C PRO A 11 5.08 18.14 11.76
N GLU A 12 4.20 18.06 12.79
CA GLU A 12 4.27 16.98 13.80
C GLU A 12 3.88 15.60 13.27
N SER A 13 2.91 15.54 12.36
CA SER A 13 2.32 14.26 11.92
C SER A 13 2.85 13.77 10.57
N GLN A 14 4.01 14.23 10.13
CA GLN A 14 4.58 13.90 8.83
C GLN A 14 5.99 13.32 8.95
N VAL A 15 6.33 12.47 7.98
CA VAL A 15 7.68 11.92 7.80
C VAL A 15 8.39 12.68 6.69
N PHE A 16 9.62 13.04 6.94
CA PHE A 16 10.46 13.80 6.01
C PHE A 16 11.76 13.06 5.74
N THR A 17 12.16 13.00 4.48
CA THR A 17 13.52 12.63 4.12
C THR A 17 14.46 13.80 4.41
N ARG A 18 15.77 13.54 4.48
CA ARG A 18 16.79 14.61 4.62
C ARG A 18 16.63 15.68 3.54
N GLN A 19 16.33 15.27 2.29
CA GLN A 19 16.11 16.19 1.19
C GLN A 19 14.85 17.06 1.39
N ALA A 20 13.77 16.47 1.89
CA ALA A 20 12.56 17.22 2.18
C ALA A 20 12.75 18.22 3.33
N LEU A 21 13.47 17.81 4.39
CA LEU A 21 13.85 18.71 5.49
C LEU A 21 14.73 19.86 4.97
N TYR A 22 15.68 19.60 4.06
CA TYR A 22 16.49 20.66 3.45
C TYR A 22 15.62 21.69 2.73
N LYS A 23 14.65 21.25 1.93
CA LYS A 23 13.73 22.17 1.24
C LYS A 23 12.94 23.01 2.23
N LEU A 24 12.35 22.38 3.24
CA LEU A 24 11.57 23.04 4.29
C LEU A 24 12.43 24.06 5.08
N PHE A 25 13.64 23.69 5.48
CA PHE A 25 14.52 24.57 6.22
C PHE A 25 15.03 25.72 5.36
N LYS A 26 15.25 25.51 4.05
CA LYS A 26 15.71 26.54 3.13
C LYS A 26 14.64 27.62 2.87
N GLU A 27 13.37 27.31 2.99
CA GLU A 27 12.28 28.31 2.95
C GLU A 27 12.38 29.31 4.10
N ASN A 28 12.81 28.85 5.28
CA ASN A 28 12.99 29.67 6.48
C ASN A 28 14.39 30.29 6.59
N LYS A 29 15.41 29.67 5.97
CA LYS A 29 16.81 30.14 6.00
C LYS A 29 17.48 29.94 4.64
N LYS A 30 17.45 30.96 3.81
CA LYS A 30 17.91 30.93 2.41
C LYS A 30 19.37 30.52 2.24
N ASP A 31 20.26 30.88 3.21
CA ASP A 31 21.72 30.62 3.17
C ASP A 31 22.07 29.20 3.67
N LEU A 32 21.09 28.34 3.97
CA LEU A 32 21.34 27.01 4.51
C LEU A 32 21.96 26.11 3.43
N SER A 33 23.12 25.50 3.75
CA SER A 33 23.74 24.49 2.88
C SER A 33 23.13 23.10 3.14
N TYR A 34 23.13 22.24 2.12
CA TYR A 34 22.67 20.85 2.28
C TYR A 34 23.48 20.07 3.33
N ASN A 35 24.77 20.35 3.45
CA ASN A 35 25.64 19.70 4.44
C ASN A 35 25.26 20.06 5.87
N SER A 36 24.80 21.29 6.11
CA SER A 36 24.36 21.75 7.44
C SER A 36 23.11 21.04 7.94
N VAL A 37 22.28 20.50 7.03
CA VAL A 37 21.06 19.77 7.40
C VAL A 37 21.36 18.51 8.21
N GLY A 38 22.45 17.80 7.89
CA GLY A 38 22.87 16.63 8.66
C GLY A 38 23.15 16.97 10.12
N TRP A 39 23.81 18.10 10.37
CA TRP A 39 24.07 18.57 11.72
C TRP A 39 22.79 19.01 12.46
N ILE A 40 21.85 19.71 11.76
CA ILE A 40 20.56 20.11 12.35
C ILE A 40 19.74 18.86 12.74
N ILE A 41 19.71 17.85 11.85
CA ILE A 41 19.06 16.58 12.15
C ILE A 41 19.67 15.91 13.38
N ASP A 42 21.00 15.86 13.46
CA ASP A 42 21.71 15.26 14.60
C ASP A 42 21.38 16.00 15.93
N GLN A 43 21.31 17.33 15.89
CA GLN A 43 20.86 18.11 17.04
C GLN A 43 19.39 17.83 17.39
N GLY A 44 18.53 17.73 16.39
CA GLY A 44 17.11 17.38 16.58
C GLY A 44 16.93 16.01 17.23
N LEU A 45 17.72 15.01 16.81
CA LEU A 45 17.71 13.67 17.40
C LEU A 45 18.21 13.67 18.86
N LYS A 46 19.30 14.38 19.14
CA LYS A 46 19.86 14.52 20.50
C LYS A 46 18.94 15.24 21.47
N SER A 47 18.20 16.24 20.98
CA SER A 47 17.24 17.01 21.78
C SER A 47 15.84 16.42 21.84
N ASN A 48 15.59 15.23 21.23
CA ASN A 48 14.27 14.61 21.08
C ASN A 48 13.23 15.51 20.39
N LEU A 49 13.66 16.46 19.58
CA LEU A 49 12.80 17.26 18.71
C LEU A 49 12.54 16.58 17.36
N LEU A 50 13.41 15.66 16.97
CA LEU A 50 13.22 14.74 15.84
C LEU A 50 13.44 13.30 16.30
N PHE A 51 12.78 12.38 15.63
CA PHE A 51 12.94 10.94 15.79
C PHE A 51 13.27 10.35 14.43
N LYS A 52 14.24 9.41 14.40
CA LYS A 52 14.54 8.64 13.21
C LYS A 52 13.50 7.53 13.09
N VAL A 53 12.75 7.52 12.00
CA VAL A 53 11.63 6.58 11.76
C VAL A 53 11.91 5.64 10.58
N GLY A 54 13.04 5.82 9.88
CA GLY A 54 13.51 4.98 8.78
C GLY A 54 14.97 5.26 8.43
N SER A 55 15.51 4.67 7.35
CA SER A 55 16.93 4.81 6.96
C SER A 55 17.34 6.27 6.70
N ASP A 56 16.53 7.02 5.95
CA ASP A 56 16.67 8.47 5.68
C ASP A 56 15.35 9.20 5.98
N SER A 57 14.69 8.87 7.11
CA SER A 57 13.36 9.36 7.41
C SER A 57 13.27 9.82 8.86
N TYR A 58 12.72 11.01 9.04
CA TYR A 58 12.69 11.74 10.31
C TYR A 58 11.30 12.32 10.55
N SER A 59 10.89 12.42 11.82
CA SER A 59 9.64 13.03 12.26
C SER A 59 9.78 13.73 13.59
N ARG A 60 8.87 14.65 13.88
CA ARG A 60 8.76 15.30 15.21
C ARG A 60 8.05 14.44 16.25
N THR A 61 7.27 13.46 15.83
CA THR A 61 6.62 12.52 16.74
C THR A 61 7.29 11.16 16.70
N LYS A 62 7.40 10.50 17.83
CA LYS A 62 8.01 9.18 17.96
C LYS A 62 7.21 8.10 17.23
N GLU A 63 5.90 8.33 17.08
CA GLU A 63 4.99 7.42 16.39
C GLU A 63 4.21 8.17 15.31
N THR A 64 4.71 8.08 14.06
CA THR A 64 4.14 8.76 12.88
C THR A 64 3.29 7.85 12.01
N ARG A 65 3.35 6.54 12.29
CA ARG A 65 2.63 5.56 11.48
C ARG A 65 1.13 5.63 11.76
N SER A 66 0.36 5.86 10.70
CA SER A 66 -1.10 5.83 10.73
C SER A 66 -1.66 4.42 10.52
N LEU A 67 -2.95 4.25 10.70
CA LEU A 67 -3.65 3.09 10.15
C LEU A 67 -3.74 3.24 8.64
N TYR A 68 -3.53 2.14 7.92
CA TYR A 68 -3.71 2.12 6.48
C TYR A 68 -5.20 2.17 6.15
N LEU A 69 -5.59 3.13 5.32
CA LEU A 69 -6.91 3.24 4.76
C LEU A 69 -6.77 3.44 3.24
N PRO A 70 -7.12 2.45 2.41
CA PRO A 70 -6.96 2.53 0.97
C PRO A 70 -7.82 3.64 0.37
N ARG A 71 -7.23 4.43 -0.54
CA ARG A 71 -7.90 5.51 -1.26
C ARG A 71 -8.25 5.07 -2.66
N TYR A 72 -9.40 4.46 -2.80
CA TYR A 72 -9.89 3.95 -4.08
C TYR A 72 -10.21 5.06 -5.08
N SER A 73 -9.97 4.75 -6.37
CA SER A 73 -10.39 5.56 -7.50
C SER A 73 -11.93 5.69 -7.56
N ASP A 74 -12.42 6.65 -8.33
CA ASP A 74 -13.88 6.81 -8.49
C ASP A 74 -14.51 5.62 -9.22
N PHE A 75 -13.77 4.98 -10.15
CA PHE A 75 -14.20 3.73 -10.78
C PHE A 75 -14.38 2.60 -9.76
N SER A 76 -13.42 2.42 -8.87
CA SER A 76 -13.49 1.41 -7.81
C SER A 76 -14.61 1.68 -6.80
N LYS A 77 -14.87 2.94 -6.46
CA LYS A 77 -16.00 3.32 -5.59
C LYS A 77 -17.35 3.02 -6.24
N ASP A 78 -17.50 3.31 -7.54
CA ASP A 78 -18.70 2.98 -8.31
C ASP A 78 -18.91 1.46 -8.35
N LEU A 79 -17.83 0.70 -8.60
CA LEU A 79 -17.87 -0.77 -8.56
C LEU A 79 -18.31 -1.30 -7.18
N LEU A 80 -17.70 -0.79 -6.09
CA LEU A 80 -18.06 -1.16 -4.73
C LEU A 80 -19.55 -0.92 -4.46
N SER A 81 -20.06 0.25 -4.82
CA SER A 81 -21.48 0.60 -4.65
C SER A 81 -22.41 -0.35 -5.41
N LYS A 82 -22.08 -0.68 -6.66
CA LYS A 82 -22.89 -1.60 -7.49
C LYS A 82 -22.84 -3.04 -6.97
N MET A 83 -21.67 -3.48 -6.49
CA MET A 83 -21.51 -4.80 -5.88
C MET A 83 -22.31 -4.91 -4.58
N GLU A 84 -22.27 -3.89 -3.72
CA GLU A 84 -22.99 -3.84 -2.46
C GLU A 84 -24.53 -3.80 -2.68
N GLU A 85 -24.99 -3.03 -3.66
CA GLU A 85 -26.41 -2.97 -4.04
C GLU A 85 -26.92 -4.33 -4.55
N ARG A 86 -26.13 -5.02 -5.38
CA ARG A 86 -26.52 -6.31 -5.98
C ARG A 86 -26.37 -7.49 -5.05
N PHE A 87 -25.33 -7.47 -4.22
CA PHE A 87 -24.93 -8.58 -3.35
C PHE A 87 -24.57 -8.07 -1.94
N PRO A 88 -25.54 -7.58 -1.15
CA PRO A 88 -25.28 -6.96 0.15
C PRO A 88 -24.61 -7.88 1.18
N GLU A 89 -24.79 -9.19 1.05
CA GLU A 89 -24.20 -10.20 1.95
C GLU A 89 -22.93 -10.85 1.38
N LEU A 90 -22.46 -10.41 0.20
CA LEU A 90 -21.30 -11.02 -0.42
C LEU A 90 -20.02 -10.56 0.27
N GLU A 91 -19.26 -11.49 0.80
CA GLU A 91 -17.91 -11.24 1.28
C GLU A 91 -16.92 -11.22 0.13
N TYR A 92 -16.33 -10.08 -0.14
CA TYR A 92 -15.26 -9.91 -1.14
C TYR A 92 -14.20 -8.93 -0.68
N THR A 93 -13.07 -8.92 -1.38
CA THR A 93 -12.02 -7.92 -1.18
C THR A 93 -11.68 -7.31 -2.53
N LEU A 94 -11.62 -5.98 -2.57
CA LEU A 94 -11.18 -5.22 -3.74
C LEU A 94 -9.76 -4.70 -3.54
N PHE A 95 -8.93 -4.89 -4.55
CA PHE A 95 -7.64 -4.22 -4.73
C PHE A 95 -7.64 -3.50 -6.08
N GLU A 96 -6.91 -2.40 -6.18
CA GLU A 96 -6.57 -1.76 -7.45
C GLU A 96 -5.09 -1.34 -7.48
N THR A 97 -4.49 -1.37 -8.67
CA THR A 97 -3.05 -1.08 -8.81
C THR A 97 -2.67 0.34 -8.41
N LEU A 98 -3.60 1.30 -8.54
CA LEU A 98 -3.36 2.68 -8.11
C LEU A 98 -3.08 2.82 -6.61
N LEU A 99 -3.53 1.88 -5.77
CA LEU A 99 -3.20 1.85 -4.33
C LEU A 99 -1.71 1.67 -4.08
N LEU A 100 -0.97 1.10 -5.04
CA LEU A 100 0.47 0.91 -4.91
C LEU A 100 1.26 2.21 -5.09
N ASN A 101 0.66 3.25 -5.70
CA ASN A 101 1.35 4.49 -6.02
C ASN A 101 1.91 5.22 -4.79
N GLU A 102 1.40 4.96 -3.61
CA GLU A 102 1.96 5.49 -2.36
C GLU A 102 3.18 4.71 -1.84
N PHE A 103 3.44 3.51 -2.39
CA PHE A 103 4.51 2.63 -1.93
C PHE A 103 5.66 2.48 -2.92
N VAL A 104 5.47 2.85 -4.18
CA VAL A 104 6.43 2.61 -5.27
C VAL A 104 7.05 3.89 -5.79
N ASN A 105 8.20 3.77 -6.43
CA ASN A 105 8.88 4.90 -7.06
C ASN A 105 8.36 5.18 -8.48
N HIS A 106 7.90 4.14 -9.17
CA HIS A 106 7.36 4.23 -10.53
C HIS A 106 5.84 4.08 -10.48
N LEU A 107 5.14 5.20 -10.73
CA LEU A 107 3.70 5.24 -10.60
C LEU A 107 3.00 4.39 -11.68
N TYR A 108 1.98 3.67 -11.25
CA TYR A 108 1.04 3.02 -12.15
C TYR A 108 0.17 4.07 -12.84
N ALA A 109 0.17 4.08 -14.17
CA ALA A 109 -0.64 4.99 -14.98
C ALA A 109 -2.00 4.36 -15.36
N HIS A 110 -2.05 3.02 -15.41
CA HIS A 110 -3.26 2.26 -15.73
C HIS A 110 -3.76 1.53 -14.49
N ASN A 111 -5.06 1.51 -14.34
CA ASN A 111 -5.71 0.84 -13.23
C ASN A 111 -6.14 -0.58 -13.63
N ILE A 112 -5.79 -1.55 -12.79
CA ILE A 112 -6.28 -2.92 -12.87
C ILE A 112 -6.83 -3.27 -11.49
N LEU A 113 -8.04 -3.81 -11.47
CA LEU A 113 -8.74 -4.18 -10.25
C LEU A 113 -8.65 -5.69 -10.06
N VAL A 114 -8.51 -6.12 -8.81
CA VAL A 114 -8.62 -7.53 -8.43
C VAL A 114 -9.74 -7.66 -7.41
N VAL A 115 -10.79 -8.40 -7.77
CA VAL A 115 -11.93 -8.72 -6.92
C VAL A 115 -11.81 -10.18 -6.49
N GLN A 116 -11.73 -10.43 -5.19
CA GLN A 116 -11.59 -11.78 -4.64
C GLN A 116 -12.83 -12.16 -3.87
N VAL A 117 -13.57 -13.17 -4.34
CA VAL A 117 -14.80 -13.68 -3.75
C VAL A 117 -14.69 -15.19 -3.44
N GLU A 118 -15.61 -15.73 -2.67
CA GLU A 118 -15.68 -17.18 -2.48
C GLU A 118 -15.85 -17.91 -3.80
N LYS A 119 -15.18 -19.06 -3.94
CA LYS A 119 -15.12 -19.83 -5.18
C LYS A 119 -16.49 -20.12 -5.79
N ASP A 120 -17.44 -20.53 -4.97
CA ASP A 120 -18.78 -20.93 -5.41
C ASP A 120 -19.64 -19.74 -5.87
N LEU A 121 -19.25 -18.52 -5.50
CA LEU A 121 -19.92 -17.28 -5.89
C LEU A 121 -19.26 -16.60 -7.10
N CYS A 122 -18.06 -17.04 -7.51
CA CYS A 122 -17.37 -16.48 -8.67
C CYS A 122 -18.20 -16.48 -9.96
N PRO A 123 -18.93 -17.55 -10.35
CA PRO A 123 -19.71 -17.52 -11.58
C PRO A 123 -20.77 -16.41 -11.59
N PHE A 124 -21.52 -16.27 -10.50
CA PHE A 124 -22.57 -15.23 -10.38
C PHE A 124 -21.97 -13.82 -10.37
N THR A 125 -20.85 -13.65 -9.69
CA THR A 125 -20.13 -12.38 -9.67
C THR A 125 -19.55 -12.04 -11.04
N PHE A 126 -19.03 -13.04 -11.75
CA PHE A 126 -18.50 -12.86 -13.11
C PHE A 126 -19.59 -12.39 -14.08
N ASP A 127 -20.75 -13.08 -14.09
CA ASP A 127 -21.87 -12.72 -14.97
C ASP A 127 -22.32 -11.28 -14.73
N PHE A 128 -22.49 -10.90 -13.46
CA PHE A 128 -22.86 -9.54 -13.08
C PHE A 128 -21.82 -8.50 -13.51
N LEU A 129 -20.56 -8.75 -13.22
CA LEU A 129 -19.48 -7.81 -13.59
C LEU A 129 -19.33 -7.70 -15.10
N ASN A 130 -19.48 -8.81 -15.84
CA ASN A 130 -19.38 -8.80 -17.30
C ASN A 130 -20.57 -8.13 -17.98
N GLU A 131 -21.75 -8.15 -17.35
CA GLU A 131 -22.90 -7.36 -17.80
C GLU A 131 -22.64 -5.85 -17.63
N LEU A 132 -22.06 -5.43 -16.51
CA LEU A 132 -21.76 -4.03 -16.23
C LEU A 132 -20.57 -3.50 -17.04
N PHE A 133 -19.55 -4.34 -17.26
CA PHE A 133 -18.28 -3.98 -17.88
C PHE A 133 -17.88 -4.96 -18.98
N PRO A 134 -18.63 -5.02 -20.11
CA PRO A 134 -18.41 -6.00 -21.17
C PRO A 134 -16.99 -5.96 -21.70
N GLY A 135 -16.35 -7.15 -21.74
CA GLY A 135 -15.00 -7.31 -22.25
C GLY A 135 -13.87 -6.79 -21.35
N LYS A 136 -14.19 -6.34 -20.12
CA LYS A 136 -13.20 -5.89 -19.14
C LYS A 136 -13.00 -6.85 -17.96
N VAL A 137 -13.71 -7.96 -17.91
CA VAL A 137 -13.66 -8.90 -16.78
C VAL A 137 -12.94 -10.18 -17.19
N LEU A 138 -11.94 -10.56 -16.42
CA LEU A 138 -11.17 -11.80 -16.59
C LEU A 138 -11.32 -12.66 -15.32
N TYR A 139 -11.65 -13.94 -15.49
CA TYR A 139 -11.75 -14.87 -14.38
C TYR A 139 -10.52 -15.77 -14.30
N ASN A 140 -9.79 -15.68 -13.19
CA ASN A 140 -8.54 -16.42 -12.94
C ASN A 140 -7.61 -16.45 -14.17
N PRO A 141 -7.27 -15.30 -14.79
CA PRO A 141 -6.53 -15.27 -16.05
C PRO A 141 -5.15 -15.93 -15.89
N SER A 142 -4.64 -16.48 -17.00
CA SER A 142 -3.22 -16.78 -17.12
C SER A 142 -2.42 -15.48 -17.29
N SER A 143 -1.10 -15.51 -17.04
CA SER A 143 -0.23 -14.36 -17.32
C SER A 143 -0.27 -13.95 -18.80
N GLU A 144 -0.48 -14.93 -19.69
CA GLU A 144 -0.64 -14.69 -21.13
C GLU A 144 -1.98 -13.99 -21.44
N ASP A 145 -3.08 -14.42 -20.81
CA ASP A 145 -4.39 -13.78 -20.95
C ASP A 145 -4.34 -12.34 -20.41
N LEU A 146 -3.72 -12.15 -19.26
CA LEU A 146 -3.55 -10.83 -18.68
C LEU A 146 -2.76 -9.93 -19.65
N GLY A 147 -1.65 -10.40 -20.21
CA GLY A 147 -0.85 -9.64 -21.16
C GLY A 147 -1.60 -9.30 -22.47
N ARG A 148 -2.58 -10.12 -22.88
CA ARG A 148 -3.37 -9.89 -24.12
C ARG A 148 -4.60 -9.01 -23.91
N TYR A 149 -5.29 -9.17 -22.78
CA TYR A 149 -6.63 -8.62 -22.58
C TYR A 149 -6.68 -7.53 -21.53
N GLN A 150 -5.58 -7.27 -20.81
CA GLN A 150 -5.56 -6.16 -19.84
C GLN A 150 -5.79 -4.82 -20.56
N SER A 151 -6.67 -4.03 -19.98
CA SER A 151 -6.97 -2.67 -20.41
C SER A 151 -7.13 -1.79 -19.18
N ASP A 152 -7.19 -0.50 -19.36
CA ASP A 152 -7.46 0.38 -18.22
C ASP A 152 -8.81 0.07 -17.58
N ASN A 153 -8.82 -0.04 -16.25
CA ASN A 153 -9.94 -0.53 -15.43
C ASN A 153 -10.40 -1.98 -15.79
N CYS A 154 -9.44 -2.83 -16.20
CA CYS A 154 -9.69 -4.27 -16.30
C CYS A 154 -9.94 -4.84 -14.89
N ILE A 155 -10.91 -5.72 -14.77
CA ILE A 155 -11.30 -6.38 -13.52
C ILE A 155 -10.88 -7.85 -13.59
N ILE A 156 -9.99 -8.24 -12.68
CA ILE A 156 -9.61 -9.64 -12.48
C ILE A 156 -10.48 -10.18 -11.34
N LEU A 157 -11.28 -11.19 -11.62
CA LEU A 157 -12.03 -11.92 -10.61
C LEU A 157 -11.27 -13.18 -10.20
N GLU A 158 -11.06 -13.36 -8.91
CA GLU A 158 -10.32 -14.49 -8.34
C GLU A 158 -11.03 -15.13 -7.15
N ASN A 159 -10.59 -16.35 -6.84
CA ASN A 159 -11.04 -17.02 -5.62
C ASN A 159 -10.38 -16.42 -4.38
N ARG A 160 -11.19 -16.04 -3.40
CA ARG A 160 -10.70 -15.60 -2.08
C ARG A 160 -10.01 -16.76 -1.36
N ILE A 161 -8.89 -16.45 -0.74
CA ILE A 161 -8.16 -17.40 0.10
C ILE A 161 -8.65 -17.27 1.55
N SER A 162 -8.91 -18.40 2.21
CA SER A 162 -9.29 -18.43 3.61
C SER A 162 -8.24 -17.80 4.52
N GLU A 163 -8.67 -17.27 5.66
CA GLU A 163 -7.84 -16.59 6.66
C GLU A 163 -7.20 -15.28 6.18
N ALA A 164 -7.62 -14.75 5.02
CA ALA A 164 -7.19 -13.42 4.59
C ALA A 164 -7.59 -12.37 5.64
N PRO A 165 -6.68 -11.47 6.03
CA PRO A 165 -7.02 -10.36 6.89
C PRO A 165 -8.15 -9.51 6.29
N PHE A 166 -9.08 -9.07 7.12
CA PHE A 166 -10.17 -8.19 6.72
C PHE A 166 -10.36 -7.07 7.75
N ASP A 167 -10.93 -5.96 7.30
CA ASP A 167 -11.37 -4.86 8.14
C ASP A 167 -12.86 -5.04 8.47
N LYS A 168 -13.22 -4.90 9.75
CA LYS A 168 -14.63 -5.05 10.18
C LYS A 168 -15.48 -3.84 9.84
N GLU A 169 -14.87 -2.66 9.76
CA GLU A 169 -15.55 -1.40 9.43
C GLU A 169 -15.71 -1.23 7.91
N ASN A 170 -14.73 -1.74 7.16
CA ASN A 170 -14.69 -1.69 5.69
C ASN A 170 -14.39 -3.08 5.12
N PRO A 171 -15.35 -4.02 5.16
CA PRO A 171 -15.10 -5.44 4.90
C PRO A 171 -14.63 -5.75 3.47
N HIS A 172 -14.88 -4.83 2.52
CA HIS A 172 -14.50 -4.98 1.13
C HIS A 172 -13.16 -4.32 0.80
N PHE A 173 -12.60 -3.55 1.73
CA PHE A 173 -11.33 -2.88 1.53
C PHE A 173 -10.16 -3.82 1.80
N ILE A 174 -9.14 -3.77 0.93
CA ILE A 174 -7.92 -4.52 1.19
C ILE A 174 -7.18 -3.95 2.40
N THR A 175 -6.83 -4.80 3.36
CA THR A 175 -5.98 -4.39 4.48
C THR A 175 -4.52 -4.35 4.07
N LEU A 176 -3.69 -3.60 4.79
CA LEU A 176 -2.24 -3.55 4.54
C LEU A 176 -1.61 -4.93 4.66
N GLU A 177 -2.00 -5.70 5.68
CA GLU A 177 -1.49 -7.04 5.93
C GLU A 177 -1.77 -7.99 4.77
N LYS A 178 -2.98 -7.89 4.19
CA LYS A 178 -3.36 -8.68 3.02
C LYS A 178 -2.57 -8.24 1.79
N LEU A 179 -2.49 -6.94 1.52
CA LEU A 179 -1.75 -6.38 0.39
C LEU A 179 -0.29 -6.85 0.39
N LEU A 180 0.41 -6.74 1.53
CA LEU A 180 1.82 -7.14 1.66
C LEU A 180 2.03 -8.63 1.39
N VAL A 181 1.15 -9.49 1.89
CA VAL A 181 1.27 -10.94 1.66
C VAL A 181 0.92 -11.29 0.23
N ASP A 182 -0.14 -10.73 -0.33
CA ASP A 182 -0.57 -11.01 -1.71
C ASP A 182 0.44 -10.50 -2.73
N ALA A 183 1.09 -9.36 -2.49
CA ALA A 183 2.17 -8.84 -3.33
C ALA A 183 3.29 -9.87 -3.61
N VAL A 184 3.52 -10.82 -2.71
CA VAL A 184 4.57 -11.84 -2.87
C VAL A 184 4.03 -13.25 -3.10
N SER A 185 2.75 -13.52 -2.87
CA SER A 185 2.18 -14.87 -2.91
C SER A 185 1.09 -15.05 -3.93
N ASP A 186 0.36 -14.00 -4.27
CA ASP A 186 -0.74 -14.07 -5.19
C ASP A 186 -0.27 -14.05 -6.65
N LYS A 187 -1.01 -14.75 -7.53
CA LYS A 187 -0.62 -14.88 -8.93
C LYS A 187 -0.84 -13.58 -9.69
N ALA A 188 -2.06 -13.00 -9.60
CA ALA A 188 -2.36 -11.75 -10.28
C ALA A 188 -1.47 -10.61 -9.79
N PHE A 189 -1.23 -10.50 -8.48
CA PHE A 189 -0.31 -9.49 -7.93
C PHE A 189 1.12 -9.65 -8.44
N LYS A 190 1.62 -10.88 -8.61
CA LYS A 190 2.96 -11.12 -9.18
C LYS A 190 3.07 -10.68 -10.64
N ASP A 191 1.99 -10.79 -11.40
CA ASP A 191 1.96 -10.34 -12.78
C ASP A 191 1.81 -8.80 -12.87
N LEU A 192 1.17 -8.18 -11.89
CA LEU A 192 0.92 -6.74 -11.82
C LEU A 192 2.06 -5.94 -11.17
N ILE A 193 2.78 -6.54 -10.22
CA ILE A 193 3.79 -5.85 -9.41
C ILE A 193 5.20 -6.27 -9.87
N PRO A 194 6.01 -5.33 -10.43
CA PRO A 194 7.40 -5.62 -10.74
C PRO A 194 8.18 -6.09 -9.51
N THR A 195 8.96 -7.15 -9.65
CA THR A 195 9.74 -7.73 -8.54
C THR A 195 10.68 -6.70 -7.88
N SER A 196 11.18 -5.73 -8.65
CA SER A 196 12.02 -4.64 -8.17
C SER A 196 11.29 -3.70 -7.19
N GLU A 197 9.97 -3.57 -7.29
CA GLU A 197 9.18 -2.69 -6.42
C GLU A 197 8.74 -3.36 -5.11
N ILE A 198 8.81 -4.68 -5.01
CA ILE A 198 8.36 -5.41 -3.80
C ILE A 198 9.07 -4.91 -2.53
N SER A 199 10.39 -4.69 -2.59
CA SER A 199 11.14 -4.17 -1.44
C SER A 199 10.69 -2.76 -1.06
N ASN A 200 10.43 -1.90 -2.03
CA ASN A 200 9.94 -0.53 -1.81
C ASN A 200 8.56 -0.53 -1.14
N ILE A 201 7.66 -1.43 -1.60
CA ILE A 201 6.32 -1.58 -0.99
C ILE A 201 6.43 -1.93 0.48
N PHE A 202 7.27 -2.91 0.85
CA PHE A 202 7.44 -3.31 2.25
C PHE A 202 8.12 -2.23 3.10
N GLU A 203 9.13 -1.56 2.56
CA GLU A 203 9.84 -0.49 3.26
C GLU A 203 8.90 0.70 3.52
N ASN A 204 8.19 1.18 2.51
CA ASN A 204 7.29 2.32 2.63
C ASN A 204 6.05 1.98 3.49
N ALA A 205 5.49 0.77 3.35
CA ALA A 205 4.41 0.32 4.21
C ALA A 205 4.81 0.36 5.69
N ARG A 206 5.99 -0.14 6.03
CA ARG A 206 6.53 -0.12 7.39
C ARG A 206 6.83 1.29 7.89
N LEU A 207 7.24 2.18 6.99
CA LEU A 207 7.57 3.55 7.32
C LEU A 207 6.32 4.37 7.66
N PHE A 208 5.27 4.24 6.86
CA PHE A 208 4.09 5.11 6.93
C PHE A 208 2.95 4.53 7.74
N TYR A 209 2.88 3.19 7.88
CA TYR A 209 1.71 2.54 8.44
C TYR A 209 2.02 1.59 9.59
N LYS A 210 1.04 1.45 10.49
CA LYS A 210 1.00 0.38 11.48
C LYS A 210 0.49 -0.88 10.81
N SER A 211 1.15 -2.00 11.05
CA SER A 211 0.72 -3.32 10.59
C SER A 211 0.73 -4.33 11.73
N ASP A 212 -0.20 -5.27 11.68
CA ASP A 212 -0.28 -6.39 12.62
C ASP A 212 0.55 -7.56 12.11
N ILE A 213 1.76 -7.70 12.63
CA ILE A 213 2.69 -8.79 12.27
C ILE A 213 2.08 -10.18 12.52
N THR A 214 1.19 -10.31 13.52
CA THR A 214 0.53 -11.59 13.80
C THR A 214 -0.43 -11.98 12.68
N LYS A 215 -1.21 -11.00 12.17
CA LYS A 215 -2.08 -11.21 11.02
C LYS A 215 -1.27 -11.51 9.75
N ILE A 216 -0.20 -10.73 9.49
CA ILE A 216 0.72 -10.97 8.36
C ILE A 216 1.26 -12.40 8.43
N ARG A 217 1.85 -12.81 9.57
CA ARG A 217 2.44 -14.15 9.76
C ARG A 217 1.43 -15.26 9.51
N ARG A 218 0.24 -15.16 10.10
CA ARG A 218 -0.81 -16.17 9.95
C ARG A 218 -1.20 -16.34 8.49
N TYR A 219 -1.49 -15.25 7.81
CA TYR A 219 -1.90 -15.28 6.41
C TYR A 219 -0.76 -15.69 5.48
N ALA A 220 0.46 -15.21 5.69
CA ALA A 220 1.63 -15.61 4.92
C ALA A 220 1.95 -17.11 5.06
N LYS A 221 1.76 -17.71 6.26
CA LYS A 221 1.86 -19.17 6.44
C LYS A 221 0.79 -19.90 5.66
N ARG A 222 -0.46 -19.43 5.67
CA ARG A 222 -1.56 -19.99 4.89
C ARG A 222 -1.29 -19.96 3.38
N ARG A 223 -0.54 -18.93 2.91
CA ARG A 223 -0.11 -18.73 1.52
C ARG A 223 1.23 -19.41 1.18
N ASN A 224 1.86 -20.14 2.08
CA ASN A 224 3.21 -20.70 1.95
C ASN A 224 4.27 -19.65 1.55
N ALA A 225 4.14 -18.42 2.04
CA ALA A 225 4.98 -17.28 1.68
C ALA A 225 5.75 -16.68 2.88
N TRP A 226 5.63 -17.27 4.09
CA TRP A 226 6.15 -16.65 5.31
C TRP A 226 7.65 -16.31 5.22
N SER A 227 8.49 -17.24 4.77
CA SER A 227 9.95 -17.01 4.70
C SER A 227 10.31 -15.80 3.83
N LYS A 228 9.59 -15.59 2.72
CA LYS A 228 9.81 -14.45 1.84
C LYS A 228 9.30 -13.15 2.46
N VAL A 229 8.12 -13.19 3.10
CA VAL A 229 7.54 -12.04 3.78
C VAL A 229 8.39 -11.63 4.98
N GLU A 230 8.85 -12.59 5.81
CA GLU A 230 9.72 -12.35 6.96
C GLU A 230 11.02 -11.66 6.53
N PHE A 231 11.68 -12.18 5.51
CA PHE A 231 12.89 -11.56 4.95
C PHE A 231 12.66 -10.10 4.51
N LEU A 232 11.53 -9.80 3.86
CA LEU A 232 11.20 -8.44 3.42
C LEU A 232 10.89 -7.50 4.59
N LEU A 233 10.27 -8.02 5.65
CA LEU A 233 9.99 -7.25 6.87
C LEU A 233 11.28 -6.92 7.65
N GLU A 234 12.28 -7.82 7.63
CA GLU A 234 13.55 -7.66 8.35
C GLU A 234 14.58 -6.82 7.59
N LYS A 235 14.55 -6.83 6.26
CA LYS A 235 15.52 -6.15 5.39
C LYS A 235 15.64 -4.64 5.62
N GLY A 236 14.70 -4.03 6.28
CA GLY A 236 14.66 -2.60 6.59
C GLY A 236 15.08 -2.24 8.03
N ASN A 237 15.66 -3.17 8.80
CA ASN A 237 16.20 -2.92 10.15
C ASN A 237 17.68 -2.61 10.12
#